data_73be144cfb7972d0cce04122562ab96e
#
_entry.id   73be144cfb7972d0cce04122562ab96e
#
_cell.length_a   1.000
_cell.length_b   1.000
_cell.length_c   1.000
_cell.angle_alpha   90.00
_cell.angle_beta   90.00
_cell.angle_gamma   90.00
#
_symmetry.space_group_name_H-M   'P 1'
#
loop_
_entity.id
_entity.type
_entity.pdbx_description
1 polymer ?
#
loop_
_entity_poly.entity_id
_entity_poly.type
_entity_poly.pdbx_seq_one_letter_code
_entity_poly.pdbx_strand_id
1 'polypeptide(L)'
;MSEVIVITSGKGGVGKTTTTANVGTGLAKEGKKVVLIDTDIGLRNLDVVMGLENRIVYNLVDVVEGNCRIKQAMIKDKKYPDLYLLPSAQTRDKSSVSPEQMKKVVDELKEEFDYILLDCPAGIEQGFQNAIAGADRALIVTTPEVSAIRDADRIIGLLEANDIHKIDLVINRIRMDMVKRGDMLSKDDVLDILAIDLIGVVPDDENIVVSTNQGEPLVAVSYTHLTLPTN
;
A
#
# COMPACT_ATOMS: atom_id res chain seq x y z
N MET A 1 -16.56 7.21 9.85
CA MET A 1 -15.27 7.59 10.45
C MET A 1 -14.21 7.16 9.48
N SER A 2 -13.35 8.06 9.03
CA SER A 2 -12.28 7.77 8.06
C SER A 2 -11.21 6.88 8.70
N GLU A 3 -10.64 5.91 7.97
CA GLU A 3 -9.53 5.08 8.42
C GLU A 3 -8.31 5.30 7.52
N VAL A 4 -7.14 5.57 8.12
CA VAL A 4 -5.87 5.78 7.42
C VAL A 4 -4.98 4.57 7.62
N ILE A 5 -4.67 3.89 6.52
CA ILE A 5 -3.90 2.64 6.54
C ILE A 5 -2.60 2.85 5.77
N VAL A 6 -1.46 2.73 6.46
CA VAL A 6 -0.18 2.66 5.78
C VAL A 6 0.12 1.22 5.35
N ILE A 7 0.45 1.04 4.07
CA ILE A 7 0.84 -0.26 3.52
C ILE A 7 2.35 -0.27 3.39
N THR A 8 3.01 -1.08 4.20
CA THR A 8 4.47 -1.06 4.36
C THR A 8 5.09 -2.45 4.32
N SER A 9 6.42 -2.50 4.24
CA SER A 9 7.21 -3.72 4.32
C SER A 9 8.67 -3.40 4.63
N GLY A 10 9.38 -4.33 5.21
CA GLY A 10 10.82 -4.18 5.44
C GLY A 10 11.67 -4.33 4.17
N LYS A 11 11.17 -5.03 3.14
CA LYS A 11 11.91 -5.38 1.93
C LYS A 11 11.24 -4.80 0.67
N GLY A 12 12.05 -4.37 -0.30
CA GLY A 12 11.56 -3.98 -1.62
C GLY A 12 11.07 -5.19 -2.44
N GLY A 13 10.11 -4.96 -3.34
CA GLY A 13 9.64 -5.98 -4.27
C GLY A 13 8.67 -7.03 -3.72
N VAL A 14 8.24 -6.93 -2.45
CA VAL A 14 7.27 -7.89 -1.86
C VAL A 14 5.82 -7.67 -2.29
N GLY A 15 5.52 -6.58 -3.01
CA GLY A 15 4.20 -6.31 -3.59
C GLY A 15 3.35 -5.27 -2.84
N LYS A 16 3.94 -4.34 -2.09
CA LYS A 16 3.21 -3.25 -1.41
C LYS A 16 2.31 -2.47 -2.36
N THR A 17 2.90 -1.85 -3.38
CA THR A 17 2.18 -1.03 -4.38
C THR A 17 1.05 -1.79 -5.06
N THR A 18 1.31 -3.05 -5.44
CA THR A 18 0.27 -3.94 -5.98
C THR A 18 -0.84 -4.19 -4.97
N THR A 19 -0.49 -4.43 -3.71
CA THR A 19 -1.47 -4.62 -2.62
C THR A 19 -2.28 -3.34 -2.39
N THR A 20 -1.62 -2.17 -2.34
CA THR A 20 -2.29 -0.86 -2.20
C THR A 20 -3.32 -0.64 -3.31
N ALA A 21 -2.93 -0.85 -4.57
CA ALA A 21 -3.82 -0.71 -5.72
C ALA A 21 -5.02 -1.66 -5.66
N ASN A 22 -4.79 -2.94 -5.34
CA ASN A 22 -5.84 -3.95 -5.30
C ASN A 22 -6.78 -3.77 -4.10
N VAL A 23 -6.27 -3.47 -2.91
CA VAL A 23 -7.09 -3.19 -1.71
C VAL A 23 -7.94 -1.95 -1.94
N GLY A 24 -7.36 -0.86 -2.44
CA GLY A 24 -8.11 0.37 -2.71
C GLY A 24 -9.20 0.18 -3.77
N THR A 25 -8.89 -0.55 -4.85
CA THR A 25 -9.88 -0.89 -5.87
C THR A 25 -10.98 -1.80 -5.31
N GLY A 26 -10.64 -2.77 -4.47
CA GLY A 26 -11.60 -3.64 -3.80
C GLY A 26 -12.57 -2.86 -2.91
N LEU A 27 -12.04 -1.97 -2.08
CA LEU A 27 -12.86 -1.10 -1.21
C LEU A 27 -13.79 -0.20 -2.04
N ALA A 28 -13.30 0.37 -3.15
CA ALA A 28 -14.12 1.19 -4.04
C ALA A 28 -15.23 0.37 -4.73
N LYS A 29 -14.97 -0.90 -5.08
CA LYS A 29 -16.01 -1.84 -5.57
C LYS A 29 -17.11 -2.08 -4.54
N GLU A 30 -16.77 -2.07 -3.27
CA GLU A 30 -17.72 -2.19 -2.14
C GLU A 30 -18.41 -0.85 -1.80
N GLY A 31 -18.28 0.17 -2.66
CA GLY A 31 -18.97 1.47 -2.51
C GLY A 31 -18.31 2.39 -1.48
N LYS A 32 -17.06 2.17 -1.12
CA LYS A 32 -16.31 3.07 -0.24
C LYS A 32 -15.62 4.16 -1.03
N LYS A 33 -15.56 5.36 -0.45
CA LYS A 33 -14.78 6.46 -1.03
C LYS A 33 -13.33 6.36 -0.58
N VAL A 34 -12.42 6.13 -1.53
CA VAL A 34 -11.04 5.75 -1.27
C VAL A 34 -10.06 6.68 -1.98
N VAL A 35 -9.02 7.10 -1.27
CA VAL A 35 -7.86 7.74 -1.88
C VAL A 35 -6.60 6.94 -1.60
N LEU A 36 -5.83 6.69 -2.66
CA LEU A 36 -4.49 6.10 -2.60
C LEU A 36 -3.49 7.23 -2.67
N ILE A 37 -2.47 7.21 -1.81
CA ILE A 37 -1.38 8.19 -1.81
C ILE A 37 -0.07 7.45 -2.04
N ASP A 38 0.60 7.77 -3.15
CA ASP A 38 1.96 7.30 -3.39
C ASP A 38 2.93 8.19 -2.62
N THR A 39 3.61 7.62 -1.62
CA THR A 39 4.60 8.33 -0.80
C THR A 39 6.05 8.04 -1.19
N ASP A 40 6.29 7.26 -2.27
CA ASP A 40 7.62 6.95 -2.78
C ASP A 40 8.14 8.06 -3.70
N ILE A 41 8.54 9.18 -3.09
CA ILE A 41 9.07 10.35 -3.79
C ILE A 41 10.37 9.96 -4.53
N GLY A 42 10.39 10.24 -5.82
CA GLY A 42 11.51 9.95 -6.72
C GLY A 42 11.37 8.66 -7.54
N LEU A 43 10.51 7.70 -7.15
CA LEU A 43 10.31 6.46 -7.89
C LEU A 43 8.92 6.32 -8.53
N ARG A 44 7.88 6.83 -7.90
CA ARG A 44 6.49 6.87 -8.42
C ARG A 44 6.09 5.63 -9.23
N ASN A 45 5.39 4.69 -8.59
CA ASN A 45 5.00 3.42 -9.22
C ASN A 45 3.48 3.14 -9.16
N LEU A 46 2.77 3.74 -8.20
CA LEU A 46 1.36 3.42 -7.99
C LEU A 46 0.48 3.88 -9.16
N ASP A 47 0.81 5.00 -9.79
CA ASP A 47 0.13 5.52 -10.98
C ASP A 47 0.23 4.57 -12.19
N VAL A 48 1.37 3.91 -12.36
CA VAL A 48 1.57 2.91 -13.42
C VAL A 48 0.70 1.68 -13.17
N VAL A 49 0.68 1.17 -11.93
CA VAL A 49 -0.15 0.03 -11.54
C VAL A 49 -1.65 0.33 -11.74
N MET A 50 -2.05 1.60 -11.57
CA MET A 50 -3.43 2.08 -11.75
C MET A 50 -3.75 2.53 -13.19
N GLY A 51 -2.76 2.58 -14.09
CA GLY A 51 -2.91 3.07 -15.47
C GLY A 51 -3.31 4.55 -15.55
N LEU A 52 -2.84 5.36 -14.60
CA LEU A 52 -3.18 6.79 -14.45
C LEU A 52 -2.00 7.72 -14.75
N GLU A 53 -0.83 7.20 -15.12
CA GLU A 53 0.42 7.93 -15.33
C GLU A 53 0.31 9.10 -16.31
N ASN A 54 -0.52 8.96 -17.34
CA ASN A 54 -0.72 9.99 -18.37
C ASN A 54 -1.72 11.10 -17.98
N ARG A 55 -2.26 11.07 -16.76
CA ARG A 55 -3.26 12.03 -16.27
C ARG A 55 -2.74 12.96 -15.19
N ILE A 56 -1.47 12.82 -14.83
CA ILE A 56 -0.84 13.58 -13.76
C ILE A 56 -0.50 14.98 -14.23
N VAL A 57 -1.04 15.99 -13.54
CA VAL A 57 -0.72 17.42 -13.73
C VAL A 57 0.03 17.94 -12.52
N TYR A 58 -0.45 17.62 -11.34
CA TYR A 58 0.14 17.97 -10.05
C TYR A 58 0.34 16.71 -9.22
N ASN A 59 1.17 16.79 -8.19
CA ASN A 59 1.55 15.68 -7.32
C ASN A 59 1.57 16.10 -5.84
N LEU A 60 1.89 15.17 -4.95
CA LEU A 60 1.94 15.40 -3.51
C LEU A 60 2.87 16.57 -3.12
N VAL A 61 4.02 16.70 -3.78
CA VAL A 61 4.96 17.79 -3.48
C VAL A 61 4.38 19.14 -3.87
N ASP A 62 3.67 19.25 -4.99
CA ASP A 62 3.00 20.48 -5.39
C ASP A 62 1.93 20.91 -4.35
N VAL A 63 1.23 19.95 -3.74
CA VAL A 63 0.26 20.22 -2.68
C VAL A 63 0.95 20.78 -1.44
N VAL A 64 2.01 20.14 -0.95
CA VAL A 64 2.68 20.57 0.28
C VAL A 64 3.48 21.86 0.13
N GLU A 65 3.92 22.18 -1.10
CA GLU A 65 4.54 23.46 -1.45
C GLU A 65 3.52 24.58 -1.66
N GLY A 66 2.20 24.26 -1.70
CA GLY A 66 1.13 25.23 -1.92
C GLY A 66 0.95 25.67 -3.38
N ASN A 67 1.55 24.95 -4.34
CA ASN A 67 1.44 25.22 -5.76
C ASN A 67 0.04 24.89 -6.31
N CYS A 68 -0.70 24.00 -5.65
CA CYS A 68 -2.05 23.63 -6.00
C CYS A 68 -2.86 23.19 -4.76
N ARG A 69 -4.19 23.15 -4.88
CA ARG A 69 -5.05 22.52 -3.87
C ARG A 69 -5.04 21.01 -4.04
N ILE A 70 -5.23 20.26 -2.96
CA ILE A 70 -5.21 18.79 -2.98
C ILE A 70 -6.18 18.20 -4.02
N LYS A 71 -7.36 18.78 -4.19
CA LYS A 71 -8.35 18.36 -5.21
C LYS A 71 -7.88 18.49 -6.65
N GLN A 72 -6.90 19.36 -6.92
CA GLN A 72 -6.31 19.53 -8.26
C GLN A 72 -5.22 18.51 -8.54
N ALA A 73 -4.58 17.98 -7.49
CA ALA A 73 -3.55 16.95 -7.60
C ALA A 73 -4.14 15.52 -7.62
N MET A 74 -5.33 15.33 -7.03
CA MET A 74 -5.99 14.03 -7.05
C MET A 74 -6.52 13.67 -8.43
N ILE A 75 -6.26 12.44 -8.84
CA ILE A 75 -6.71 11.87 -10.11
C ILE A 75 -7.82 10.86 -9.80
N LYS A 76 -8.97 11.07 -10.39
CA LYS A 76 -10.11 10.13 -10.29
C LYS A 76 -9.85 8.91 -11.17
N ASP A 77 -10.11 7.72 -10.66
CA ASP A 77 -10.02 6.47 -11.43
C ASP A 77 -11.00 6.47 -12.63
N LYS A 78 -10.66 5.68 -13.65
CA LYS A 78 -11.46 5.61 -14.89
C LYS A 78 -12.73 4.77 -14.73
N LYS A 79 -12.68 3.72 -13.91
CA LYS A 79 -13.75 2.73 -13.73
C LYS A 79 -14.53 2.95 -12.44
N TYR A 80 -13.85 3.37 -11.38
CA TYR A 80 -14.40 3.50 -10.03
C TYR A 80 -14.50 4.98 -9.64
N PRO A 81 -15.70 5.56 -9.65
CA PRO A 81 -15.91 7.00 -9.44
C PRO A 81 -15.53 7.47 -8.03
N ASP A 82 -15.44 6.57 -7.07
CA ASP A 82 -15.08 6.85 -5.67
C ASP A 82 -13.64 6.44 -5.31
N LEU A 83 -12.83 6.08 -6.32
CA LEU A 83 -11.42 5.81 -6.19
C LEU A 83 -10.57 6.96 -6.75
N TYR A 84 -9.63 7.44 -5.95
CA TYR A 84 -8.74 8.54 -6.30
C TYR A 84 -7.28 8.15 -6.03
N LEU A 85 -6.38 8.75 -6.80
CA LEU A 85 -4.92 8.66 -6.61
C LEU A 85 -4.36 10.06 -6.39
N LEU A 86 -3.59 10.26 -5.33
CA LEU A 86 -2.68 11.37 -5.15
C LEU A 86 -1.26 10.87 -5.48
N PRO A 87 -0.70 11.22 -6.65
CA PRO A 87 0.57 10.67 -7.10
C PRO A 87 1.74 11.33 -6.40
N SER A 88 2.86 10.61 -6.32
CA SER A 88 4.15 11.14 -5.89
C SER A 88 4.85 11.95 -6.99
N ALA A 89 5.90 12.67 -6.62
CA ALA A 89 6.78 13.39 -7.56
C ALA A 89 7.89 12.48 -8.08
N GLN A 90 8.18 12.54 -9.39
CA GLN A 90 9.25 11.74 -10.02
C GLN A 90 10.67 12.29 -9.82
N THR A 91 10.80 13.61 -9.76
CA THR A 91 12.10 14.31 -9.87
C THR A 91 12.43 15.15 -8.64
N ARG A 92 11.82 14.84 -7.50
CA ARG A 92 12.04 15.55 -6.24
C ARG A 92 12.82 14.68 -5.25
N ASP A 93 13.47 15.35 -4.31
CA ASP A 93 14.13 14.69 -3.19
C ASP A 93 13.12 14.17 -2.16
N LYS A 94 13.45 13.06 -1.49
CA LYS A 94 12.61 12.47 -0.45
C LYS A 94 12.36 13.40 0.73
N SER A 95 13.23 14.39 0.94
CA SER A 95 13.08 15.44 1.96
C SER A 95 12.10 16.56 1.57
N SER A 96 11.55 16.54 0.35
CA SER A 96 10.58 17.55 -0.12
C SER A 96 9.24 17.52 0.61
N VAL A 97 8.96 16.47 1.37
CA VAL A 97 7.78 16.33 2.23
C VAL A 97 8.22 15.98 3.63
N SER A 98 7.70 16.70 4.63
CA SER A 98 7.92 16.38 6.06
C SER A 98 6.76 15.56 6.63
N PRO A 99 6.97 14.84 7.77
CA PRO A 99 5.91 14.16 8.49
C PRO A 99 4.73 15.07 8.85
N GLU A 100 4.99 16.31 9.25
CA GLU A 100 3.96 17.29 9.63
C GLU A 100 3.14 17.74 8.42
N GLN A 101 3.79 17.89 7.26
CA GLN A 101 3.09 18.22 6.01
C GLN A 101 2.23 17.03 5.56
N MET A 102 2.75 15.81 5.65
CA MET A 102 2.01 14.60 5.32
C MET A 102 0.78 14.44 6.21
N LYS A 103 0.92 14.68 7.52
CA LYS A 103 -0.19 14.66 8.47
C LYS A 103 -1.29 15.66 8.08
N LYS A 104 -0.94 16.88 7.69
CA LYS A 104 -1.92 17.90 7.25
C LYS A 104 -2.68 17.44 6.00
N VAL A 105 -2.00 16.84 5.03
CA VAL A 105 -2.62 16.27 3.82
C VAL A 105 -3.62 15.19 4.20
N VAL A 106 -3.24 14.27 5.08
CA VAL A 106 -4.10 13.19 5.56
C VAL A 106 -5.31 13.72 6.32
N ASP A 107 -5.11 14.69 7.23
CA ASP A 107 -6.19 15.28 8.03
C ASP A 107 -7.23 15.99 7.15
N GLU A 108 -6.81 16.69 6.07
CA GLU A 108 -7.74 17.29 5.09
C GLU A 108 -8.55 16.21 4.35
N LEU A 109 -7.91 15.10 3.98
CA LEU A 109 -8.57 14.01 3.27
C LEU A 109 -9.53 13.20 4.15
N LYS A 110 -9.30 13.12 5.46
CA LYS A 110 -10.20 12.46 6.43
C LYS A 110 -11.63 13.04 6.43
N GLU A 111 -11.80 14.29 6.02
CA GLU A 111 -13.13 14.93 5.94
C GLU A 111 -13.97 14.39 4.77
N GLU A 112 -13.34 13.80 3.76
CA GLU A 112 -14.00 13.47 2.49
C GLU A 112 -13.97 11.99 2.12
N PHE A 113 -13.04 11.19 2.66
CA PHE A 113 -12.82 9.79 2.31
C PHE A 113 -13.11 8.83 3.45
N ASP A 114 -13.64 7.64 3.11
CA ASP A 114 -13.82 6.54 4.08
C ASP A 114 -12.48 5.87 4.40
N TYR A 115 -11.63 5.71 3.37
CA TYR A 115 -10.31 5.10 3.48
C TYR A 115 -9.25 5.93 2.79
N ILE A 116 -8.10 6.09 3.45
CA ILE A 116 -6.89 6.70 2.93
C ILE A 116 -5.80 5.64 3.01
N LEU A 117 -5.29 5.18 1.86
CA LEU A 117 -4.24 4.17 1.79
C LEU A 117 -2.92 4.83 1.40
N LEU A 118 -1.91 4.69 2.24
CA LEU A 118 -0.58 5.25 2.04
C LEU A 118 0.37 4.15 1.53
N ASP A 119 0.77 4.22 0.25
CA ASP A 119 1.79 3.31 -0.30
C ASP A 119 3.16 3.76 0.17
N CYS A 120 3.72 3.04 1.15
CA CYS A 120 4.98 3.39 1.77
C CYS A 120 6.17 2.93 0.92
N PRO A 121 7.24 3.74 0.75
CA PRO A 121 8.47 3.27 0.12
C PRO A 121 9.09 2.10 0.89
N ALA A 122 9.97 1.36 0.24
CA ALA A 122 10.72 0.30 0.91
C ALA A 122 11.76 0.89 1.88
N GLY A 123 11.97 0.20 3.00
CA GLY A 123 12.97 0.59 3.99
C GLY A 123 12.41 1.43 5.14
N ILE A 124 13.29 2.01 5.93
CA ILE A 124 13.01 2.65 7.23
C ILE A 124 13.46 4.13 7.27
N GLU A 125 13.81 4.67 6.11
CA GLU A 125 14.33 6.04 6.01
C GLU A 125 13.22 7.11 6.06
N GLN A 126 13.54 8.34 5.67
CA GLN A 126 12.64 9.50 5.69
C GLN A 126 11.27 9.22 5.04
N GLY A 127 11.23 8.48 3.94
CA GLY A 127 9.97 8.15 3.28
C GLY A 127 9.03 7.30 4.15
N PHE A 128 9.59 6.40 4.96
CA PHE A 128 8.82 5.62 5.93
C PHE A 128 8.23 6.53 7.02
N GLN A 129 9.03 7.45 7.59
CA GLN A 129 8.55 8.39 8.61
C GLN A 129 7.42 9.28 8.07
N ASN A 130 7.52 9.74 6.82
CA ASN A 130 6.46 10.51 6.18
C ASN A 130 5.17 9.68 6.02
N ALA A 131 5.30 8.43 5.55
CA ALA A 131 4.14 7.56 5.29
C ALA A 131 3.37 7.22 6.58
N ILE A 132 4.06 7.03 7.71
CA ILE A 132 3.41 6.67 8.98
C ILE A 132 2.82 7.85 9.74
N ALA A 133 3.20 9.09 9.42
CA ALA A 133 2.91 10.28 10.23
C ALA A 133 1.41 10.61 10.44
N GLY A 134 0.53 10.05 9.63
CA GLY A 134 -0.92 10.25 9.76
C GLY A 134 -1.71 8.95 9.83
N ALA A 135 -1.02 7.81 9.91
CA ALA A 135 -1.67 6.51 9.85
C ALA A 135 -2.32 6.12 11.19
N ASP A 136 -3.55 5.58 11.11
CA ASP A 136 -4.28 5.02 12.24
C ASP A 136 -3.98 3.51 12.40
N ARG A 137 -3.52 2.85 11.31
CA ARG A 137 -3.29 1.42 11.21
C ARG A 137 -2.18 1.13 10.20
N ALA A 138 -1.49 0.01 10.35
CA ALA A 138 -0.52 -0.47 9.39
C ALA A 138 -0.92 -1.84 8.83
N LEU A 139 -0.70 -2.01 7.54
CA LEU A 139 -0.77 -3.28 6.85
C LEU A 139 0.62 -3.66 6.36
N ILE A 140 1.19 -4.70 6.97
CA ILE A 140 2.49 -5.23 6.57
C ILE A 140 2.31 -6.24 5.46
N VAL A 141 2.99 -6.02 4.34
CA VAL A 141 3.06 -6.97 3.23
C VAL A 141 4.43 -7.64 3.25
N THR A 142 4.45 -8.96 3.33
CA THR A 142 5.69 -9.75 3.30
C THR A 142 5.55 -10.97 2.40
N THR A 143 6.68 -11.54 2.00
CA THR A 143 6.74 -12.86 1.35
C THR A 143 7.21 -13.91 2.36
N PRO A 144 6.85 -15.20 2.21
CA PRO A 144 7.25 -16.27 3.14
C PRO A 144 8.70 -16.71 2.94
N GLU A 145 9.61 -15.72 2.96
CA GLU A 145 11.06 -15.86 2.88
C GLU A 145 11.70 -15.38 4.18
N VAL A 146 12.67 -16.11 4.72
CA VAL A 146 13.33 -15.79 6.01
C VAL A 146 13.82 -14.34 6.08
N SER A 147 14.43 -13.83 4.99
CA SER A 147 14.91 -12.44 4.96
C SER A 147 13.77 -11.41 5.02
N ALA A 148 12.67 -11.65 4.29
CA ALA A 148 11.52 -10.75 4.27
C ALA A 148 10.80 -10.73 5.63
N ILE A 149 10.71 -11.89 6.30
CA ILE A 149 10.11 -12.01 7.64
C ILE A 149 10.93 -11.26 8.68
N ARG A 150 12.28 -11.38 8.65
CA ARG A 150 13.15 -10.63 9.55
C ARG A 150 13.01 -9.12 9.36
N ASP A 151 12.92 -8.69 8.12
CA ASP A 151 12.72 -7.27 7.81
C ASP A 151 11.32 -6.79 8.24
N ALA A 152 10.28 -7.64 8.12
CA ALA A 152 8.93 -7.35 8.59
C ALA A 152 8.88 -7.20 10.13
N ASP A 153 9.53 -8.10 10.88
CA ASP A 153 9.64 -8.02 12.34
C ASP A 153 10.25 -6.69 12.80
N ARG A 154 11.31 -6.24 12.11
CA ARG A 154 11.91 -4.92 12.37
C ARG A 154 10.93 -3.77 12.13
N ILE A 155 10.11 -3.85 11.06
CA ILE A 155 9.09 -2.82 10.77
C ILE A 155 8.02 -2.80 11.85
N ILE A 156 7.59 -3.95 12.37
CA ILE A 156 6.62 -4.04 13.48
C ILE A 156 7.14 -3.22 14.68
N GLY A 157 8.36 -3.50 15.13
CA GLY A 157 8.95 -2.77 16.25
C GLY A 157 9.07 -1.25 16.00
N LEU A 158 9.32 -0.83 14.76
CA LEU A 158 9.35 0.60 14.40
C LEU A 158 7.96 1.24 14.39
N LEU A 159 6.92 0.54 13.95
CA LEU A 159 5.54 1.03 13.98
C LEU A 159 5.06 1.20 15.42
N GLU A 160 5.31 0.22 16.29
CA GLU A 160 4.98 0.28 17.72
C GLU A 160 5.71 1.44 18.42
N ALA A 161 6.99 1.66 18.10
CA ALA A 161 7.77 2.78 18.61
C ALA A 161 7.26 4.16 18.13
N ASN A 162 6.41 4.21 17.10
CA ASN A 162 5.73 5.39 16.58
C ASN A 162 4.22 5.40 16.91
N ASP A 163 3.81 4.70 17.97
CA ASP A 163 2.43 4.65 18.48
C ASP A 163 1.39 4.03 17.50
N ILE A 164 1.84 3.25 16.53
CA ILE A 164 0.94 2.48 15.65
C ILE A 164 0.89 1.03 16.17
N HIS A 165 -0.17 0.72 16.92
CA HIS A 165 -0.36 -0.60 17.55
C HIS A 165 -1.34 -1.50 16.81
N LYS A 166 -2.13 -0.96 15.89
CA LYS A 166 -3.04 -1.73 15.04
C LYS A 166 -2.30 -2.14 13.79
N ILE A 167 -1.68 -3.31 13.84
CA ILE A 167 -0.79 -3.84 12.79
C ILE A 167 -1.32 -5.17 12.31
N ASP A 168 -1.55 -5.28 11.02
CA ASP A 168 -2.03 -6.50 10.36
C ASP A 168 -1.06 -6.99 9.31
N LEU A 169 -1.17 -8.26 8.96
CA LEU A 169 -0.30 -8.96 8.03
C LEU A 169 -1.02 -9.41 6.77
N VAL A 170 -0.38 -9.21 5.63
CA VAL A 170 -0.64 -9.94 4.38
C VAL A 170 0.60 -10.73 3.99
N ILE A 171 0.46 -12.05 3.87
CA ILE A 171 1.48 -12.93 3.30
C ILE A 171 1.24 -13.00 1.79
N ASN A 172 2.16 -12.44 1.01
CA ASN A 172 2.06 -12.36 -0.45
C ASN A 172 2.98 -13.39 -1.13
N ARG A 173 2.60 -13.82 -2.34
CA ARG A 173 3.35 -14.75 -3.20
C ARG A 173 3.65 -16.10 -2.55
N ILE A 174 2.70 -16.63 -1.79
CA ILE A 174 2.87 -17.98 -1.24
C ILE A 174 2.74 -19.02 -2.36
N ARG A 175 3.63 -20.00 -2.35
CA ARG A 175 3.64 -21.13 -3.27
C ARG A 175 3.45 -22.43 -2.49
N MET A 176 2.24 -22.97 -2.55
CA MET A 176 1.83 -24.15 -1.77
C MET A 176 2.61 -25.42 -2.13
N ASP A 177 3.11 -25.51 -3.37
CA ASP A 177 4.01 -26.59 -3.79
C ASP A 177 5.37 -26.54 -3.06
N MET A 178 5.93 -25.35 -2.86
CA MET A 178 7.17 -25.12 -2.12
C MET A 178 6.97 -25.31 -0.62
N VAL A 179 5.85 -24.84 -0.06
CA VAL A 179 5.51 -25.05 1.37
C VAL A 179 5.44 -26.55 1.69
N LYS A 180 4.75 -27.34 0.85
CA LYS A 180 4.63 -28.79 1.04
C LYS A 180 5.98 -29.53 0.99
N ARG A 181 6.96 -29.03 0.28
CA ARG A 181 8.31 -29.60 0.23
C ARG A 181 9.25 -29.10 1.34
N GLY A 182 8.82 -28.09 2.11
CA GLY A 182 9.67 -27.45 3.12
C GLY A 182 10.67 -26.43 2.55
N ASP A 183 10.51 -26.02 1.28
CA ASP A 183 11.36 -25.06 0.59
C ASP A 183 10.94 -23.59 0.86
N MET A 184 9.75 -23.38 1.44
CA MET A 184 9.18 -22.09 1.76
C MET A 184 8.48 -22.16 3.12
N LEU A 185 8.54 -21.08 3.90
CA LEU A 185 7.82 -20.98 5.17
C LEU A 185 6.30 -21.12 4.94
N SER A 186 5.66 -21.86 5.84
CA SER A 186 4.20 -21.94 5.87
C SER A 186 3.58 -20.67 6.46
N LYS A 187 2.26 -20.53 6.32
CA LYS A 187 1.51 -19.47 7.00
C LYS A 187 1.74 -19.51 8.52
N ASP A 188 1.71 -20.71 9.10
CA ASP A 188 1.83 -20.88 10.54
C ASP A 188 3.24 -20.55 11.04
N ASP A 189 4.29 -20.92 10.30
CA ASP A 189 5.67 -20.50 10.60
C ASP A 189 5.82 -18.97 10.62
N VAL A 190 5.19 -18.28 9.67
CA VAL A 190 5.22 -16.81 9.60
C VAL A 190 4.51 -16.17 10.78
N LEU A 191 3.33 -16.71 11.17
CA LEU A 191 2.55 -16.22 12.31
C LEU A 191 3.26 -16.45 13.64
N ASP A 192 3.89 -17.61 13.80
CA ASP A 192 4.68 -17.93 15.00
C ASP A 192 5.87 -16.96 15.19
N ILE A 193 6.44 -16.45 14.09
CA ILE A 193 7.56 -15.51 14.15
C ILE A 193 7.08 -14.07 14.39
N LEU A 194 6.07 -13.61 13.64
CA LEU A 194 5.68 -12.19 13.65
C LEU A 194 4.66 -11.85 14.74
N ALA A 195 3.88 -12.80 15.21
CA ALA A 195 2.90 -12.67 16.30
C ALA A 195 1.91 -11.49 16.14
N ILE A 196 1.50 -11.20 14.90
CA ILE A 196 0.48 -10.18 14.57
C ILE A 196 -0.68 -10.79 13.79
N ASP A 197 -1.81 -10.09 13.71
CA ASP A 197 -3.02 -10.56 13.09
C ASP A 197 -2.87 -10.71 11.57
N LEU A 198 -3.19 -11.89 11.04
CA LEU A 198 -3.21 -12.18 9.60
C LEU A 198 -4.57 -11.86 9.01
N ILE A 199 -4.61 -10.95 8.03
CA ILE A 199 -5.85 -10.62 7.32
C ILE A 199 -5.94 -11.23 5.91
N GLY A 200 -4.84 -11.73 5.36
CA GLY A 200 -4.88 -12.33 4.03
C GLY A 200 -3.62 -13.08 3.64
N VAL A 201 -3.83 -14.10 2.81
CA VAL A 201 -2.76 -14.87 2.15
C VAL A 201 -3.00 -14.81 0.64
N VAL A 202 -2.04 -14.28 -0.10
CA VAL A 202 -2.12 -14.11 -1.55
C VAL A 202 -1.16 -15.09 -2.21
N PRO A 203 -1.66 -16.00 -3.06
CA PRO A 203 -0.81 -16.92 -3.80
C PRO A 203 0.03 -16.16 -4.85
N ASP A 204 1.13 -16.78 -5.26
CA ASP A 204 1.90 -16.31 -6.40
C ASP A 204 1.08 -16.56 -7.68
N ASP A 205 0.72 -15.49 -8.40
CA ASP A 205 -0.18 -15.54 -9.55
C ASP A 205 0.38 -14.69 -10.70
N GLU A 206 0.61 -15.31 -11.84
CA GLU A 206 1.10 -14.66 -13.07
C GLU A 206 0.17 -13.56 -13.58
N ASN A 207 -1.14 -13.66 -13.32
CA ASN A 207 -2.11 -12.64 -13.73
C ASN A 207 -1.87 -11.29 -13.06
N ILE A 208 -1.22 -11.26 -11.91
CA ILE A 208 -0.79 -10.00 -11.26
C ILE A 208 0.16 -9.22 -12.18
N VAL A 209 1.13 -9.88 -12.79
CA VAL A 209 2.07 -9.25 -13.73
C VAL A 209 1.35 -8.74 -14.97
N VAL A 210 0.46 -9.57 -15.53
CA VAL A 210 -0.33 -9.21 -16.72
C VAL A 210 -1.20 -7.99 -16.44
N SER A 211 -1.97 -8.00 -15.35
CA SER A 211 -2.88 -6.91 -14.98
C SER A 211 -2.13 -5.62 -14.67
N THR A 212 -1.00 -5.70 -13.95
CA THR A 212 -0.14 -4.55 -13.66
C THR A 212 0.42 -3.93 -14.94
N ASN A 213 0.87 -4.73 -15.90
CA ASN A 213 1.37 -4.23 -17.19
C ASN A 213 0.27 -3.57 -18.03
N GLN A 214 -0.99 -3.92 -17.80
CA GLN A 214 -2.15 -3.30 -18.43
C GLN A 214 -2.63 -2.04 -17.70
N GLY A 215 -2.04 -1.69 -16.55
CA GLY A 215 -2.48 -0.59 -15.70
C GLY A 215 -3.87 -0.83 -15.09
N GLU A 216 -4.20 -2.09 -14.83
CA GLU A 216 -5.47 -2.49 -14.20
C GLU A 216 -5.19 -3.39 -13.00
N PRO A 217 -5.55 -2.98 -11.77
CA PRO A 217 -5.47 -3.86 -10.60
C PRO A 217 -6.26 -5.15 -10.83
N LEU A 218 -5.72 -6.31 -10.43
CA LEU A 218 -6.32 -7.62 -10.71
C LEU A 218 -7.76 -7.75 -10.18
N VAL A 219 -8.06 -7.13 -9.05
CA VAL A 219 -9.42 -7.07 -8.47
C VAL A 219 -10.42 -6.35 -9.40
N ALA A 220 -9.95 -5.46 -10.28
CA ALA A 220 -10.78 -4.79 -11.29
C ALA A 220 -11.10 -5.69 -12.48
N VAL A 221 -10.22 -6.63 -12.80
CA VAL A 221 -10.38 -7.62 -13.86
C VAL A 221 -11.18 -8.77 -13.27
N SER A 222 -12.44 -8.89 -13.62
CA SER A 222 -13.42 -9.82 -13.07
C SER A 222 -13.02 -11.29 -13.21
N TYR A 223 -12.09 -11.78 -12.41
CA TYR A 223 -11.81 -13.20 -12.21
C TYR A 223 -11.83 -13.55 -10.74
N THR A 224 -12.89 -14.13 -10.36
CA THR A 224 -13.29 -14.81 -9.15
C THR A 224 -12.33 -15.94 -8.74
N HIS A 225 -11.18 -15.68 -8.19
CA HIS A 225 -10.41 -16.72 -7.48
C HIS A 225 -9.49 -16.14 -6.38
N LEU A 226 -9.87 -15.05 -5.73
CA LEU A 226 -9.44 -14.80 -4.35
C LEU A 226 -10.43 -15.54 -3.44
N THR A 227 -10.34 -16.84 -3.41
CA THR A 227 -10.94 -17.62 -2.34
C THR A 227 -10.08 -17.38 -1.11
N LEU A 228 -10.60 -16.57 -0.19
CA LEU A 228 -10.16 -16.59 1.19
C LEU A 228 -10.28 -18.05 1.65
N PRO A 229 -9.25 -18.64 2.26
CA PRO A 229 -9.40 -19.96 2.84
C PRO A 229 -10.47 -19.86 3.91
N THR A 230 -11.64 -20.43 3.64
CA THR A 230 -12.62 -20.75 4.67
C THR A 230 -12.02 -21.85 5.53
N ASN A 231 -11.70 -21.52 6.77
CA ASN A 231 -11.41 -22.34 7.96
C ASN A 231 -10.71 -23.69 7.73
#